data_4feb759568d3a544fdbdf2cd512089d5
#
_entry.id   4feb759568d3a544fdbdf2cd512089d5
#
_cell.length_a   1.000
_cell.length_b   1.000
_cell.length_c   1.000
_cell.angle_alpha   90.00
_cell.angle_beta   90.00
_cell.angle_gamma   90.00
#
_symmetry.space_group_name_H-M   'P 1'
#
loop_
_entity.id
_entity.type
_entity.pdbx_description
1 polymer ?
#
loop_
_entity_poly.entity_id
_entity_poly.type
_entity_poly.pdbx_seq_one_letter_code
_entity_poly.pdbx_strand_id
1 'polypeptide(L)'
;MTATWDEFERLQLRVGVITGIEDFPEARNPAYKLTIDLGPEIGTKRSSAQATHYTEGELLGRQVVCVLGFDVKRIAGFPSEVLVLGAYSAEHGVVLLTPDRDVEPGSSIG
;
A
#
# COMPACT_ATOMS: atom_id res chain seq x y z
N MET A 1 -26.52 5.71 -5.82
CA MET A 1 -25.79 4.58 -6.40
C MET A 1 -25.08 3.82 -5.30
N THR A 2 -25.17 2.50 -5.25
CA THR A 2 -24.57 1.67 -4.22
C THR A 2 -23.62 0.65 -4.84
N ALA A 3 -22.56 0.35 -4.13
CA ALA A 3 -21.62 -0.67 -4.56
C ALA A 3 -22.18 -2.07 -4.22
N THR A 4 -21.74 -3.07 -4.97
CA THR A 4 -22.12 -4.47 -4.75
C THR A 4 -21.01 -5.21 -4.01
N TRP A 5 -21.32 -6.36 -3.44
CA TRP A 5 -20.32 -7.21 -2.81
C TRP A 5 -19.27 -7.70 -3.81
N ASP A 6 -19.70 -8.00 -5.05
CA ASP A 6 -18.77 -8.40 -6.11
C ASP A 6 -17.76 -7.30 -6.44
N GLU A 7 -18.20 -6.05 -6.44
CA GLU A 7 -17.31 -4.92 -6.66
C GLU A 7 -16.26 -4.80 -5.56
N PHE A 8 -16.68 -4.99 -4.31
CA PHE A 8 -15.75 -4.99 -3.17
C PHE A 8 -14.74 -6.14 -3.28
N GLU A 9 -15.20 -7.35 -3.60
CA GLU A 9 -14.34 -8.52 -3.71
C GLU A 9 -13.31 -8.37 -4.83
N ARG A 10 -13.67 -7.72 -5.92
CA ARG A 10 -12.74 -7.48 -7.03
C ARG A 10 -11.61 -6.54 -6.69
N LEU A 11 -11.76 -5.73 -5.64
CA LEU A 11 -10.65 -4.87 -5.18
C LEU A 11 -9.51 -5.68 -4.58
N GLN A 12 -9.79 -6.87 -4.07
CA GLN A 12 -8.78 -7.77 -3.48
C GLN A 12 -7.94 -7.06 -2.43
N LEU A 13 -8.58 -6.67 -1.33
CA LEU A 13 -7.90 -6.03 -0.21
C LEU A 13 -7.12 -7.07 0.58
N ARG A 14 -5.85 -6.81 0.82
CA ARG A 14 -4.94 -7.70 1.55
C ARG A 14 -4.05 -6.91 2.49
N VAL A 15 -3.58 -7.55 3.55
CA VAL A 15 -2.58 -6.96 4.45
C VAL A 15 -1.20 -7.32 3.92
N GLY A 16 -0.32 -6.33 3.82
CA GLY A 16 1.07 -6.54 3.48
C GLY A 16 1.99 -5.94 4.52
N VAL A 17 3.25 -6.33 4.49
CA VAL A 17 4.30 -5.81 5.36
C VAL A 17 5.32 -5.06 4.52
N ILE A 18 5.64 -3.83 4.89
CA ILE A 18 6.67 -3.06 4.20
C ILE A 18 8.04 -3.64 4.55
N THR A 19 8.75 -4.15 3.55
CA THR A 19 10.07 -4.75 3.72
C THR A 19 11.19 -3.94 3.10
N GLY A 20 10.87 -2.95 2.28
CA GLY A 20 11.87 -2.09 1.66
C GLY A 20 11.30 -0.72 1.33
N ILE A 21 12.15 0.30 1.40
CA ILE A 21 11.78 1.68 1.15
C ILE A 21 12.93 2.34 0.39
N GLU A 22 12.57 3.04 -0.68
CA GLU A 22 13.52 3.84 -1.44
C GLU A 22 12.90 5.21 -1.71
N ASP A 23 13.73 6.24 -1.76
CA ASP A 23 13.29 7.57 -2.20
C ASP A 23 12.85 7.51 -3.66
N PHE A 24 11.92 8.38 -4.03
CA PHE A 24 11.42 8.45 -5.40
C PHE A 24 11.49 9.89 -5.91
N PRO A 25 12.72 10.40 -6.16
CA PRO A 25 12.89 11.81 -6.57
C PRO A 25 12.26 12.13 -7.93
N GLU A 26 12.10 11.14 -8.82
CA GLU A 26 11.50 11.33 -10.13
C GLU A 26 9.99 11.47 -10.11
N ALA A 27 9.33 11.13 -9.00
CA ALA A 27 7.88 11.24 -8.88
C ALA A 27 7.46 12.71 -8.85
N ARG A 28 6.34 13.02 -9.50
CA ARG A 28 5.80 14.38 -9.57
C ARG A 28 5.42 14.91 -8.19
N ASN A 29 4.78 14.07 -7.39
CA ASN A 29 4.44 14.36 -6.01
C ASN A 29 5.37 13.58 -5.10
N PRO A 30 5.77 14.14 -3.94
CA PRO A 30 6.64 13.41 -3.02
C PRO A 30 6.08 12.04 -2.68
N ALA A 31 6.91 11.01 -2.87
CA ALA A 31 6.53 9.63 -2.66
C ALA A 31 7.75 8.78 -2.31
N TYR A 32 7.48 7.59 -1.75
CA TYR A 32 8.47 6.53 -1.59
C TYR A 32 8.15 5.38 -2.56
N LYS A 33 9.17 4.64 -2.96
CA LYS A 33 9.02 3.33 -3.59
C LYS A 33 9.03 2.30 -2.47
N LEU A 34 7.94 1.57 -2.31
CA LEU A 34 7.81 0.55 -1.27
C LEU A 34 7.93 -0.84 -1.86
N THR A 35 8.58 -1.72 -1.13
CA THR A 35 8.55 -3.16 -1.36
C THR A 35 7.69 -3.77 -0.27
N ILE A 36 6.69 -4.56 -0.64
CA ILE A 36 5.67 -5.06 0.27
C ILE A 36 5.57 -6.58 0.16
N ASP A 37 5.70 -7.26 1.27
CA ASP A 37 5.51 -8.70 1.37
C ASP A 37 4.04 -8.99 1.62
N LEU A 38 3.41 -9.70 0.70
CA LEU A 38 2.00 -10.10 0.77
C LEU A 38 1.84 -11.61 1.00
N GLY A 39 2.86 -12.23 1.58
CA GLY A 39 2.82 -13.64 1.93
C GLY A 39 3.28 -14.56 0.80
N PRO A 40 3.45 -15.85 1.09
CA PRO A 40 4.03 -16.79 0.13
C PRO A 40 3.14 -17.06 -1.09
N GLU A 41 1.84 -16.87 -0.96
CA GLU A 41 0.90 -17.10 -2.06
C GLU A 41 0.94 -15.98 -3.10
N ILE A 42 0.98 -14.73 -2.65
CA ILE A 42 0.97 -13.55 -3.53
C ILE A 42 2.39 -13.10 -3.84
N GLY A 43 3.27 -13.19 -2.86
CA GLY A 43 4.66 -12.77 -3.00
C GLY A 43 4.85 -11.28 -2.73
N THR A 44 5.93 -10.75 -3.27
CA THR A 44 6.35 -9.37 -3.07
C THR A 44 5.83 -8.48 -4.21
N LYS A 45 5.29 -7.32 -3.85
CA LYS A 45 4.82 -6.32 -4.81
C LYS A 45 5.44 -4.98 -4.51
N ARG A 46 5.47 -4.11 -5.51
CA ARG A 46 6.00 -2.76 -5.41
C ARG A 46 4.85 -1.75 -5.44
N SER A 47 5.03 -0.64 -4.74
CA SER A 47 4.04 0.44 -4.72
C SER A 47 4.72 1.80 -4.56
N SER A 48 4.18 2.81 -5.22
CA SER A 48 4.53 4.19 -4.96
C SER A 48 3.52 4.75 -3.96
N ALA A 49 3.99 5.25 -2.84
CA ALA A 49 3.10 5.75 -1.78
C ALA A 49 3.50 7.16 -1.35
N GLN A 50 2.51 8.05 -1.28
CA GLN A 50 2.72 9.45 -0.87
C GLN A 50 2.73 9.57 0.67
N ALA A 51 3.63 8.84 1.30
CA ALA A 51 3.75 8.76 2.76
C ALA A 51 5.08 9.34 3.25
N THR A 52 5.57 10.40 2.59
CA THR A 52 6.90 10.93 2.84
C THR A 52 7.06 11.70 4.15
N HIS A 53 5.98 11.94 4.86
CA HIS A 53 6.06 12.49 6.23
C HIS A 53 6.30 11.41 7.28
N TYR A 54 6.27 10.12 6.88
CA TYR A 54 6.77 9.03 7.73
C TYR A 54 8.28 8.89 7.49
N THR A 55 9.02 8.57 8.55
CA THR A 55 10.42 8.18 8.39
C THR A 55 10.51 6.74 7.92
N GLU A 56 11.65 6.36 7.35
CA GLU A 56 11.87 4.96 6.95
C GLU A 56 11.72 4.00 8.13
N GLY A 57 12.21 4.40 9.31
CA GLY A 57 12.09 3.58 10.51
C GLY A 57 10.65 3.38 10.97
N GLU A 58 9.78 4.34 10.72
CA GLU A 58 8.35 4.20 11.01
C GLU A 58 7.62 3.29 10.05
N LEU A 59 8.11 3.21 8.80
CA LEU A 59 7.48 2.42 7.76
C LEU A 59 7.97 0.97 7.70
N LEU A 60 9.26 0.76 7.89
CA LEU A 60 9.87 -0.57 7.76
C LEU A 60 9.29 -1.54 8.79
N GLY A 61 8.77 -2.65 8.32
CA GLY A 61 8.12 -3.65 9.17
C GLY A 61 6.66 -3.35 9.50
N ARG A 62 6.14 -2.22 9.04
CA ARG A 62 4.73 -1.84 9.29
C ARG A 62 3.80 -2.65 8.41
N GLN A 63 2.69 -3.09 9.00
CA GLN A 63 1.61 -3.70 8.23
C GLN A 63 0.71 -2.61 7.65
N VAL A 64 0.33 -2.78 6.40
CA VAL A 64 -0.50 -1.83 5.65
C VAL A 64 -1.60 -2.58 4.91
N VAL A 65 -2.65 -1.84 4.56
CA VAL A 65 -3.76 -2.38 3.77
C VAL A 65 -3.50 -2.06 2.30
N CYS A 66 -3.49 -3.09 1.46
CA CYS A 66 -3.21 -2.96 0.03
C CYS A 66 -4.41 -3.37 -0.81
N VAL A 67 -4.61 -2.67 -1.92
CA VAL A 67 -5.58 -3.04 -2.95
C VAL A 67 -4.81 -3.65 -4.11
N LEU A 68 -5.13 -4.91 -4.44
CA LEU A 68 -4.45 -5.66 -5.49
C LEU A 68 -5.22 -5.67 -6.80
N GLY A 69 -6.51 -5.36 -6.78
CA GLY A 69 -7.42 -5.53 -7.90
C GLY A 69 -7.34 -4.47 -8.99
N PHE A 70 -6.38 -3.57 -8.95
CA PHE A 70 -6.16 -2.56 -9.99
C PHE A 70 -5.06 -2.98 -10.94
N ASP A 71 -5.12 -2.46 -12.18
CA ASP A 71 -4.01 -2.60 -13.11
C ASP A 71 -2.76 -1.88 -12.59
N VAL A 72 -1.59 -2.35 -13.00
CA VAL A 72 -0.33 -1.70 -12.67
C VAL A 72 -0.33 -0.27 -13.18
N LYS A 73 -0.02 0.68 -12.31
CA LYS A 73 0.11 2.09 -12.66
C LYS A 73 1.59 2.44 -12.75
N ARG A 74 2.02 2.99 -13.89
CA ARG A 74 3.40 3.44 -14.04
C ARG A 74 3.52 4.90 -13.66
N ILE A 75 4.46 5.18 -12.75
CA ILE A 75 4.74 6.52 -12.24
C ILE A 75 6.22 6.77 -12.49
N ALA A 76 6.54 7.71 -13.38
CA ALA A 76 7.92 7.97 -13.81
C ALA A 76 8.68 6.68 -14.18
N GLY A 77 7.98 5.74 -14.85
CA GLY A 77 8.53 4.46 -15.26
C GLY A 77 8.50 3.37 -14.19
N PHE A 78 8.26 3.72 -12.94
CA PHE A 78 8.19 2.77 -11.83
C PHE A 78 6.82 2.05 -11.81
N PRO A 79 6.80 0.71 -11.80
CA PRO A 79 5.53 -0.03 -11.75
C PRO A 79 4.98 -0.06 -10.33
N SER A 80 3.89 0.68 -10.08
CA SER A 80 3.15 0.60 -8.83
C SER A 80 2.08 -0.46 -9.00
N GLU A 81 2.31 -1.62 -8.40
CA GLU A 81 1.50 -2.82 -8.62
C GLU A 81 0.30 -2.92 -7.69
N VAL A 82 0.39 -2.30 -6.52
CA VAL A 82 -0.69 -2.30 -5.53
C VAL A 82 -0.88 -0.88 -5.00
N LEU A 83 -2.07 -0.59 -4.52
CA LEU A 83 -2.37 0.68 -3.87
C LEU A 83 -2.31 0.48 -2.36
N VAL A 84 -1.51 1.27 -1.67
CA VAL A 84 -1.48 1.30 -0.21
C VAL A 84 -2.52 2.32 0.27
N LEU A 85 -3.46 1.89 1.08
CA LEU A 85 -4.54 2.76 1.54
C LEU A 85 -4.12 3.64 2.70
N GLY A 86 -4.62 4.87 2.67
CA GLY A 86 -4.44 5.81 3.76
C GLY A 86 -5.62 6.76 3.85
N ALA A 87 -5.80 7.33 5.02
CA ALA A 87 -6.80 8.36 5.26
C ALA A 87 -6.16 9.74 5.04
N TYR A 88 -6.88 10.64 4.42
CA TYR A 88 -6.39 12.01 4.22
C TYR A 88 -6.73 12.85 5.44
N SER A 89 -5.71 13.32 6.13
CA SER A 89 -5.86 14.20 7.27
C SER A 89 -5.40 15.61 6.91
N ALA A 90 -6.19 16.61 7.25
CA ALA A 90 -5.80 17.99 7.02
C ALA A 90 -4.57 18.38 7.83
N GLU A 91 -4.40 17.77 9.00
CA GLU A 91 -3.28 18.04 9.91
C GLU A 91 -2.06 17.17 9.64
N HIS A 92 -2.27 15.90 9.30
CA HIS A 92 -1.19 14.90 9.25
C HIS A 92 -0.87 14.39 7.84
N GLY A 93 -1.57 14.85 6.82
CA GLY A 93 -1.40 14.34 5.46
C GLY A 93 -1.99 12.94 5.31
N VAL A 94 -1.31 12.07 4.56
CA VAL A 94 -1.77 10.69 4.38
C VAL A 94 -1.42 9.87 5.63
N VAL A 95 -2.44 9.35 6.30
CA VAL A 95 -2.28 8.48 7.47
C VAL A 95 -2.60 7.06 7.05
N LEU A 96 -1.63 6.16 7.15
CA LEU A 96 -1.75 4.80 6.66
C LEU A 96 -2.74 3.98 7.47
N LEU A 97 -3.49 3.11 6.78
CA LEU A 97 -4.36 2.14 7.43
C LEU A 97 -3.53 0.92 7.82
N THR A 98 -3.70 0.46 9.04
CA THR A 98 -3.00 -0.71 9.56
C THR A 98 -3.99 -1.56 10.36
N PRO A 99 -3.85 -2.89 10.38
CA PRO A 99 -4.72 -3.69 11.25
C PRO A 99 -4.38 -3.39 12.71
N ASP A 100 -5.39 -3.49 13.57
CA ASP A 100 -5.23 -3.25 15.01
C ASP A 100 -4.17 -4.15 15.65
N ARG A 101 -4.02 -5.35 15.12
CA ARG A 101 -3.03 -6.34 15.56
C ARG A 101 -2.36 -6.94 14.35
N ASP A 102 -1.15 -7.44 14.55
CA ASP A 102 -0.44 -8.11 13.46
C ASP A 102 -1.19 -9.36 13.01
N VAL A 103 -1.30 -9.50 11.71
CA VAL A 103 -1.88 -10.69 11.06
C VAL A 103 -0.86 -11.25 10.08
N GLU A 104 -1.12 -12.43 9.56
CA GLU A 104 -0.24 -13.03 8.57
C GLU A 104 -0.22 -12.18 7.29
N PRO A 105 0.96 -11.93 6.71
CA PRO A 105 1.04 -11.21 5.43
C PRO A 105 0.20 -11.90 4.36
N GLY A 106 -0.57 -11.13 3.61
CA GLY A 106 -1.48 -11.66 2.61
C GLY A 106 -2.87 -11.95 3.13
N SER A 107 -3.14 -11.73 4.42
CA SER A 107 -4.48 -11.92 4.98
C SER A 107 -5.50 -11.10 4.21
N SER A 108 -6.61 -11.73 3.84
CA SER A 108 -7.68 -11.04 3.13
C SER A 108 -8.49 -10.17 4.09
N ILE A 109 -9.05 -9.11 3.53
CA ILE A 109 -9.89 -8.16 4.27
C ILE A 109 -11.31 -8.28 3.75
N GLY A 110 -12.23 -8.43 4.67
CA GLY A 110 -13.65 -8.56 4.33
C GLY A 110 -14.52 -7.53 4.98
#